data_59daf6b00b271d5836f6333a8119840b
#
_entry.id   59daf6b00b271d5836f6333a8119840b
#
_cell.length_a   1.000
_cell.length_b   1.000
_cell.length_c   1.000
_cell.angle_alpha   90.00
_cell.angle_beta   90.00
_cell.angle_gamma   90.00
#
_symmetry.space_group_name_H-M   'P 1'
#
loop_
_entity.id
_entity.type
_entity.pdbx_description
1 polymer ?
#
loop_
_entity_poly.entity_id
_entity_poly.type
_entity_poly.pdbx_seq_one_letter_code
_entity_poly.pdbx_strand_id
1 'polypeptide(L)'
;MKKVLIITYYWKPAGGPGVQRWLKFAKYLRNFGIEPIIYTPENPTYPLIDEAIADDLPADLQVIKQPIWEPYGLASLFSKKKTQKISAGIIPRKKVSVLEKLMLWIRGNLFIPDARKFWIKPSVKYLAAYIREQHIETIITTSPPHSVHLIGYQLKKQLPHLQWISDFRDPWTTIGYYKDLRLTRWADARQHYWEKEVLQLSDKIITTSFKTKRDFQKLTNTPITVITNGYDLETTVTPPLS
;
A
#
# COMPACT_ATOMS: atom_id res chain seq x y z
N MET A 1 -17.33 19.36 4.94
CA MET A 1 -16.58 18.52 3.98
C MET A 1 -16.85 17.04 4.32
N LYS A 2 -16.93 16.19 3.30
CA LYS A 2 -17.09 14.73 3.49
C LYS A 2 -15.77 14.13 3.95
N LYS A 3 -15.75 13.45 5.12
CA LYS A 3 -14.54 12.79 5.63
C LYS A 3 -14.24 11.53 4.82
N VAL A 4 -12.98 11.33 4.43
CA VAL A 4 -12.49 10.13 3.77
C VAL A 4 -11.24 9.62 4.49
N LEU A 5 -11.28 8.37 4.97
CA LEU A 5 -10.15 7.74 5.63
C LEU A 5 -9.25 7.05 4.60
N ILE A 6 -8.01 7.46 4.51
CA ILE A 6 -6.99 6.94 3.60
C ILE A 6 -6.03 6.06 4.40
N ILE A 7 -6.04 4.77 4.12
CA ILE A 7 -5.20 3.77 4.77
C ILE A 7 -4.00 3.50 3.87
N THR A 8 -2.81 3.87 4.33
CA THR A 8 -1.56 3.71 3.58
C THR A 8 -0.44 3.23 4.49
N TYR A 9 0.45 2.39 3.95
CA TYR A 9 1.68 2.01 4.66
C TYR A 9 2.78 3.06 4.44
N TYR A 10 2.92 3.53 3.19
CA TYR A 10 3.96 4.49 2.83
C TYR A 10 3.45 5.92 3.01
N TRP A 11 4.04 6.62 3.96
CA TRP A 11 3.79 8.03 4.27
C TRP A 11 5.10 8.72 4.62
N LYS A 12 5.11 10.05 4.72
CA LYS A 12 6.30 10.79 5.16
C LYS A 12 6.92 10.18 6.42
N PRO A 13 8.26 10.00 6.49
CA PRO A 13 9.32 10.43 5.56
C PRO A 13 9.70 9.39 4.49
N ALA A 14 8.84 8.44 4.13
CA ALA A 14 9.14 7.51 3.04
C ALA A 14 9.24 8.28 1.71
N GLY A 15 10.16 7.86 0.85
CA GLY A 15 10.33 8.39 -0.49
C GLY A 15 9.63 7.55 -1.57
N GLY A 16 9.55 8.13 -2.76
CA GLY A 16 9.11 7.47 -3.98
C GLY A 16 7.73 7.88 -4.49
N PRO A 17 7.40 7.48 -5.75
CA PRO A 17 6.21 7.97 -6.45
C PRO A 17 4.88 7.67 -5.74
N GLY A 18 4.82 6.55 -5.03
CA GLY A 18 3.61 6.16 -4.30
C GLY A 18 3.31 7.05 -3.10
N VAL A 19 4.34 7.61 -2.47
CA VAL A 19 4.18 8.58 -1.37
C VAL A 19 3.74 9.92 -1.95
N GLN A 20 4.46 10.43 -2.97
CA GLN A 20 4.14 11.70 -3.63
C GLN A 20 2.68 11.74 -4.13
N ARG A 21 2.20 10.64 -4.73
CA ARG A 21 0.81 10.51 -5.17
C ARG A 21 -0.18 10.82 -4.05
N TRP A 22 -0.02 10.20 -2.89
CA TRP A 22 -0.98 10.35 -1.79
C TRP A 22 -0.79 11.64 -1.00
N LEU A 23 0.43 12.19 -0.95
CA LEU A 23 0.67 13.55 -0.43
C LEU A 23 -0.09 14.58 -1.27
N LYS A 24 0.03 14.51 -2.61
CA LYS A 24 -0.67 15.44 -3.51
C LYS A 24 -2.19 15.25 -3.48
N PHE A 25 -2.69 14.02 -3.42
CA PHE A 25 -4.13 13.80 -3.21
C PHE A 25 -4.60 14.41 -1.89
N ALA A 26 -3.90 14.18 -0.78
CA ALA A 26 -4.25 14.76 0.51
C ALA A 26 -4.25 16.30 0.48
N LYS A 27 -3.30 16.90 -0.23
CA LYS A 27 -3.24 18.36 -0.44
C LYS A 27 -4.48 18.88 -1.17
N TYR A 28 -4.88 18.25 -2.27
CA TYR A 28 -5.89 18.79 -3.17
C TYR A 28 -7.32 18.31 -2.92
N LEU A 29 -7.55 17.24 -2.16
CA LEU A 29 -8.90 16.70 -1.90
C LEU A 29 -9.85 17.72 -1.26
N ARG A 30 -9.33 18.65 -0.43
CA ARG A 30 -10.12 19.73 0.17
C ARG A 30 -10.73 20.68 -0.86
N ASN A 31 -10.08 20.87 -2.01
CA ASN A 31 -10.60 21.70 -3.10
C ASN A 31 -11.88 21.09 -3.72
N PHE A 32 -12.14 19.81 -3.44
CA PHE A 32 -13.32 19.08 -3.90
C PHE A 32 -14.30 18.78 -2.75
N GLY A 33 -14.19 19.48 -1.62
CA GLY A 33 -15.07 19.31 -0.47
C GLY A 33 -14.83 18.02 0.33
N ILE A 34 -13.67 17.38 0.15
CA ILE A 34 -13.29 16.14 0.82
C ILE A 34 -12.24 16.41 1.88
N GLU A 35 -12.50 16.00 3.13
CA GLU A 35 -11.54 16.09 4.23
C GLU A 35 -10.79 14.75 4.35
N PRO A 36 -9.51 14.68 3.97
CA PRO A 36 -8.71 13.49 4.09
C PRO A 36 -8.24 13.27 5.53
N ILE A 37 -8.37 12.03 6.01
CA ILE A 37 -7.79 11.55 7.27
C ILE A 37 -6.83 10.43 6.91
N ILE A 38 -5.57 10.55 7.29
CA ILE A 38 -4.55 9.57 6.96
C ILE A 38 -4.36 8.59 8.11
N TYR A 39 -4.36 7.29 7.78
CA TYR A 39 -3.98 6.23 8.71
C TYR A 39 -2.72 5.53 8.20
N THR A 40 -1.68 5.50 9.02
CA THR A 40 -0.35 4.99 8.65
C THR A 40 0.33 4.33 9.84
N PRO A 41 1.35 3.44 9.65
CA PRO A 41 2.12 2.91 10.76
C PRO A 41 2.95 3.98 11.46
N GLU A 42 3.18 3.81 12.76
CA GLU A 42 3.99 4.72 13.57
C GLU A 42 5.50 4.46 13.41
N ASN A 43 5.89 3.19 13.37
CA ASN A 43 7.27 2.73 13.36
C ASN A 43 7.58 1.78 12.17
N PRO A 44 7.33 2.20 10.92
CA PRO A 44 7.54 1.35 9.76
C PRO A 44 9.00 1.22 9.38
N THR A 45 9.34 0.11 8.73
CA THR A 45 10.64 -0.06 8.07
C THR A 45 10.54 0.36 6.62
N TYR A 46 10.84 1.62 6.31
CA TYR A 46 10.84 2.12 4.94
C TYR A 46 12.14 1.77 4.20
N PRO A 47 12.04 1.29 2.96
CA PRO A 47 13.21 0.98 2.14
C PRO A 47 13.94 2.23 1.62
N LEU A 48 13.21 3.33 1.47
CA LEU A 48 13.70 4.62 1.01
C LEU A 48 13.15 5.71 1.94
N ILE A 49 14.05 6.51 2.48
CA ILE A 49 13.72 7.72 3.23
C ILE A 49 14.08 8.90 2.34
N ASP A 50 13.19 9.87 2.27
CA ASP A 50 13.36 11.13 1.56
C ASP A 50 12.87 12.26 2.46
N GLU A 51 13.83 12.88 3.16
CA GLU A 51 13.56 13.99 4.07
C GLU A 51 13.27 15.30 3.32
N ALA A 52 13.64 15.36 2.04
CA ALA A 52 13.44 16.51 1.17
C ALA A 52 12.04 16.56 0.53
N ILE A 53 11.19 15.56 0.76
CA ILE A 53 9.80 15.60 0.28
C ILE A 53 9.13 16.86 0.82
N ALA A 54 8.76 17.74 -0.12
CA ALA A 54 8.15 19.02 0.17
C ALA A 54 6.96 18.86 1.13
N ASP A 55 6.99 19.60 2.23
CA ASP A 55 5.93 19.63 3.24
C ASP A 55 4.91 20.69 2.90
N ASP A 56 4.23 20.50 1.77
CA ASP A 56 3.16 21.38 1.29
C ASP A 56 1.76 20.88 1.69
N LEU A 57 1.71 20.01 2.69
CA LEU A 57 0.46 19.52 3.27
C LEU A 57 -0.19 20.57 4.16
N PRO A 58 -1.54 20.57 4.25
CA PRO A 58 -2.23 21.40 5.24
C PRO A 58 -1.72 21.09 6.65
N ALA A 59 -1.38 22.13 7.43
CA ALA A 59 -0.84 21.99 8.79
C ALA A 59 -1.80 21.25 9.75
N ASP A 60 -3.09 21.31 9.47
CA ASP A 60 -4.17 20.69 10.23
C ASP A 60 -4.60 19.31 9.67
N LEU A 61 -3.84 18.75 8.71
CA LEU A 61 -4.12 17.42 8.17
C LEU A 61 -4.04 16.36 9.27
N GLN A 62 -5.14 15.67 9.50
CA GLN A 62 -5.19 14.63 10.51
C GLN A 62 -4.44 13.37 10.04
N VAL A 63 -3.39 13.00 10.79
CA VAL A 63 -2.60 11.79 10.55
C VAL A 63 -2.63 10.92 11.79
N ILE A 64 -3.25 9.75 11.68
CA ILE A 64 -3.35 8.75 12.75
C ILE A 64 -2.24 7.73 12.55
N LYS A 65 -1.42 7.53 13.58
CA LYS A 65 -0.32 6.56 13.57
C LYS A 65 -0.60 5.44 14.55
N GLN A 66 -0.35 4.21 14.12
CA GLN A 66 -0.50 3.03 14.97
C GLN A 66 0.75 2.16 14.87
N PRO A 67 1.23 1.59 16.00
CA PRO A 67 2.38 0.70 16.00
C PRO A 67 2.19 -0.47 15.04
N ILE A 68 3.27 -0.83 14.34
CA ILE A 68 3.34 -2.03 13.50
C ILE A 68 4.48 -2.92 13.98
N TRP A 69 4.21 -4.24 14.03
CA TRP A 69 5.26 -5.22 14.18
C TRP A 69 5.63 -5.82 12.84
N GLU A 70 6.91 -5.73 12.49
CA GLU A 70 7.46 -6.26 11.24
C GLU A 70 8.56 -7.28 11.52
N PRO A 71 8.53 -8.48 10.91
CA PRO A 71 9.53 -9.53 11.16
C PRO A 71 10.94 -9.19 10.64
N TYR A 72 11.06 -8.12 9.85
CA TYR A 72 12.36 -7.68 9.31
C TYR A 72 13.32 -7.14 10.35
N GLY A 73 12.84 -6.70 11.52
CA GLY A 73 13.70 -6.32 12.65
C GLY A 73 14.62 -7.46 13.10
N LEU A 74 14.14 -8.70 13.05
CA LEU A 74 14.94 -9.90 13.32
C LEU A 74 15.93 -10.21 12.19
N ALA A 75 15.55 -9.96 10.94
CA ALA A 75 16.43 -10.19 9.79
C ALA A 75 17.54 -9.13 9.66
N SER A 76 17.33 -7.91 10.18
CA SER A 76 18.34 -6.84 10.19
C SER A 76 19.57 -7.15 11.06
N LEU A 77 19.43 -8.06 12.02
CA LEU A 77 20.55 -8.59 12.80
C LEU A 77 21.60 -9.29 11.92
N PHE A 78 21.20 -9.78 10.73
CA PHE A 78 22.09 -10.53 9.82
C PHE A 78 22.67 -9.69 8.68
N SER A 79 22.07 -8.59 8.25
CA SER A 79 22.64 -7.60 7.31
C SER A 79 21.67 -6.48 6.97
N LYS A 80 21.82 -5.27 7.52
CA LYS A 80 20.93 -4.11 7.29
C LYS A 80 20.73 -3.77 5.80
N LYS A 81 21.81 -3.71 5.00
CA LYS A 81 21.73 -3.33 3.56
C LYS A 81 21.00 -4.36 2.69
N LYS A 82 21.17 -5.65 2.98
CA LYS A 82 20.52 -6.72 2.19
C LYS A 82 19.06 -6.88 2.54
N THR A 83 18.71 -6.75 3.81
CA THR A 83 17.32 -6.86 4.30
C THR A 83 16.42 -5.75 3.78
N GLN A 84 16.93 -4.51 3.69
CA GLN A 84 16.18 -3.38 3.11
C GLN A 84 15.81 -3.61 1.63
N LYS A 85 16.73 -4.14 0.82
CA LYS A 85 16.44 -4.47 -0.59
C LYS A 85 15.36 -5.53 -0.74
N ILE A 86 15.42 -6.57 0.08
CA ILE A 86 14.40 -7.64 0.08
C ILE A 86 13.06 -7.12 0.55
N SER A 87 13.01 -6.24 1.56
CA SER A 87 11.77 -5.64 2.05
C SER A 87 11.09 -4.74 1.03
N ALA A 88 11.86 -4.09 0.17
CA ALA A 88 11.38 -3.24 -0.92
C ALA A 88 10.87 -3.99 -2.15
N GLY A 89 11.01 -5.32 -2.20
CA GLY A 89 10.69 -6.10 -3.41
C GLY A 89 11.77 -6.01 -4.49
N ILE A 90 12.92 -5.38 -4.22
CA ILE A 90 14.04 -5.28 -5.17
C ILE A 90 14.81 -6.59 -5.14
N ILE A 91 14.65 -7.42 -6.17
CA ILE A 91 15.36 -8.68 -6.31
C ILE A 91 16.62 -8.45 -7.15
N PRO A 92 17.83 -8.71 -6.62
CA PRO A 92 19.06 -8.53 -7.39
C PRO A 92 19.13 -9.50 -8.58
N ARG A 93 19.45 -9.01 -9.77
CA ARG A 93 19.63 -9.85 -10.98
C ARG A 93 20.94 -10.67 -10.99
N LYS A 94 21.84 -10.50 -9.99
CA LYS A 94 23.10 -11.28 -9.86
C LYS A 94 22.90 -12.51 -9.01
N LYS A 95 23.84 -13.50 -9.09
CA LYS A 95 23.81 -14.79 -8.36
C LYS A 95 23.36 -14.61 -6.91
N VAL A 96 22.13 -15.05 -6.64
CA VAL A 96 21.47 -14.98 -5.32
C VAL A 96 22.05 -16.09 -4.44
N SER A 97 22.53 -15.76 -3.24
CA SER A 97 23.05 -16.75 -2.31
C SER A 97 21.96 -17.73 -1.83
N VAL A 98 22.35 -18.89 -1.30
CA VAL A 98 21.40 -19.89 -0.77
C VAL A 98 20.54 -19.28 0.34
N LEU A 99 21.14 -18.48 1.21
CA LEU A 99 20.43 -17.77 2.28
C LEU A 99 19.41 -16.78 1.74
N GLU A 100 19.74 -16.02 0.71
CA GLU A 100 18.81 -15.09 0.05
C GLU A 100 17.64 -15.82 -0.60
N LYS A 101 17.89 -16.98 -1.21
CA LYS A 101 16.84 -17.85 -1.76
C LYS A 101 15.89 -18.35 -0.67
N LEU A 102 16.42 -18.76 0.48
CA LEU A 102 15.63 -19.18 1.63
C LEU A 102 14.81 -18.03 2.19
N MET A 103 15.39 -16.83 2.32
CA MET A 103 14.66 -15.65 2.80
C MET A 103 13.54 -15.22 1.84
N LEU A 104 13.76 -15.30 0.54
CA LEU A 104 12.71 -15.03 -0.47
C LEU A 104 11.60 -16.08 -0.38
N TRP A 105 11.96 -17.35 -0.21
CA TRP A 105 10.99 -18.42 -0.03
C TRP A 105 10.15 -18.22 1.25
N ILE A 106 10.79 -17.93 2.38
CA ILE A 106 10.11 -17.62 3.66
C ILE A 106 9.17 -16.43 3.48
N ARG A 107 9.66 -15.35 2.85
CA ARG A 107 8.85 -14.17 2.58
C ARG A 107 7.60 -14.47 1.77
N GLY A 108 7.74 -15.23 0.68
CA GLY A 108 6.63 -15.51 -0.22
C GLY A 108 5.63 -16.51 0.35
N ASN A 109 6.09 -17.48 1.15
CA ASN A 109 5.27 -18.62 1.57
C ASN A 109 4.70 -18.51 2.98
N LEU A 110 5.41 -17.84 3.91
CA LEU A 110 4.95 -17.71 5.30
C LEU A 110 4.27 -16.37 5.59
N PHE A 111 4.55 -15.34 4.80
CA PHE A 111 3.99 -14.00 4.97
C PHE A 111 3.03 -13.65 3.83
N ILE A 112 1.81 -14.17 3.90
CA ILE A 112 0.75 -13.91 2.94
C ILE A 112 -0.24 -12.89 3.53
N PRO A 113 -0.54 -11.80 2.83
CA PRO A 113 -0.09 -11.42 1.47
C PRO A 113 1.34 -10.88 1.44
N ASP A 114 1.83 -10.33 2.53
CA ASP A 114 3.17 -9.78 2.74
C ASP A 114 3.50 -9.70 4.24
N ALA A 115 4.70 -9.23 4.58
CA ALA A 115 5.19 -9.20 5.95
C ALA A 115 4.44 -8.22 6.88
N ARG A 116 3.59 -7.34 6.34
CA ARG A 116 2.77 -6.39 7.10
C ARG A 116 1.45 -7.01 7.56
N LYS A 117 1.21 -8.29 7.31
CA LYS A 117 -0.01 -9.01 7.73
C LYS A 117 -0.35 -8.88 9.22
N PHE A 118 0.65 -8.70 10.07
CA PHE A 118 0.45 -8.52 11.51
C PHE A 118 -0.19 -7.18 11.88
N TRP A 119 -0.13 -6.19 10.98
CA TRP A 119 -0.78 -4.90 11.16
C TRP A 119 -2.29 -4.94 10.86
N ILE A 120 -2.78 -5.97 10.17
CA ILE A 120 -4.19 -6.08 9.75
C ILE A 120 -5.13 -6.08 10.96
N LYS A 121 -4.98 -7.04 11.87
CA LYS A 121 -5.90 -7.20 13.02
C LYS A 121 -5.95 -5.97 13.95
N PRO A 122 -4.81 -5.42 14.42
CA PRO A 122 -4.83 -4.23 15.28
C PRO A 122 -5.42 -3.01 14.55
N SER A 123 -5.11 -2.82 13.26
CA SER A 123 -5.69 -1.75 12.45
C SER A 123 -7.21 -1.87 12.33
N VAL A 124 -7.71 -3.05 12.01
CA VAL A 124 -9.16 -3.28 11.88
C VAL A 124 -9.87 -3.01 13.20
N LYS A 125 -9.32 -3.49 14.32
CA LYS A 125 -9.91 -3.25 15.67
C LYS A 125 -10.01 -1.75 15.97
N TYR A 126 -8.94 -1.01 15.74
CA TYR A 126 -8.89 0.43 15.99
C TYR A 126 -9.82 1.19 15.03
N LEU A 127 -9.68 0.94 13.74
CA LEU A 127 -10.41 1.69 12.70
C LEU A 127 -11.90 1.41 12.70
N ALA A 128 -12.35 0.20 13.05
CA ALA A 128 -13.79 -0.09 13.14
C ALA A 128 -14.48 0.76 14.21
N ALA A 129 -13.83 1.04 15.34
CA ALA A 129 -14.34 1.95 16.35
C ALA A 129 -14.28 3.41 15.87
N TYR A 130 -13.13 3.83 15.35
CA TYR A 130 -12.89 5.19 14.85
C TYR A 130 -13.86 5.61 13.73
N ILE A 131 -14.10 4.72 12.76
CA ILE A 131 -15.03 4.94 11.64
C ILE A 131 -16.45 5.22 12.16
N ARG A 132 -16.93 4.45 13.15
CA ARG A 132 -18.25 4.65 13.77
C ARG A 132 -18.31 5.98 14.52
N GLU A 133 -17.32 6.25 15.35
CA GLU A 133 -17.26 7.47 16.17
C GLU A 133 -17.20 8.74 15.31
N GLN A 134 -16.41 8.71 14.25
CA GLN A 134 -16.22 9.86 13.35
C GLN A 134 -17.23 9.92 12.21
N HIS A 135 -18.18 8.98 12.14
CA HIS A 135 -19.19 8.88 11.09
C HIS A 135 -18.57 8.88 9.68
N ILE A 136 -17.50 8.11 9.49
CA ILE A 136 -16.81 7.99 8.21
C ILE A 136 -17.58 7.00 7.31
N GLU A 137 -17.97 7.44 6.12
CA GLU A 137 -18.71 6.64 5.16
C GLU A 137 -17.82 6.07 4.05
N THR A 138 -16.62 6.60 3.87
CA THR A 138 -15.74 6.22 2.75
C THR A 138 -14.33 5.96 3.24
N ILE A 139 -13.78 4.82 2.84
CA ILE A 139 -12.36 4.50 3.04
C ILE A 139 -11.67 4.26 1.71
N ILE A 140 -10.38 4.60 1.67
CA ILE A 140 -9.49 4.28 0.57
C ILE A 140 -8.32 3.48 1.13
N THR A 141 -8.00 2.36 0.50
CA THR A 141 -6.78 1.60 0.81
C THR A 141 -5.84 1.65 -0.38
N THR A 142 -4.54 1.90 -0.16
CA THR A 142 -3.56 2.00 -1.25
C THR A 142 -2.40 1.02 -1.08
N SER A 143 -2.11 0.24 -2.11
CA SER A 143 -1.06 -0.79 -2.12
C SER A 143 0.01 -0.51 -3.17
N PRO A 144 1.22 -1.12 -3.07
CA PRO A 144 1.68 -2.04 -2.03
C PRO A 144 1.93 -1.35 -0.68
N PRO A 145 2.01 -2.10 0.45
CA PRO A 145 1.83 -3.55 0.60
C PRO A 145 0.36 -3.96 0.53
N HIS A 146 0.09 -5.20 0.06
CA HIS A 146 -1.29 -5.66 -0.19
C HIS A 146 -2.05 -6.01 1.10
N SER A 147 -1.36 -6.21 2.23
CA SER A 147 -1.99 -6.32 3.55
C SER A 147 -2.86 -5.10 3.91
N VAL A 148 -2.57 -3.92 3.35
CA VAL A 148 -3.40 -2.72 3.50
C VAL A 148 -4.81 -2.95 2.92
N HIS A 149 -4.92 -3.64 1.78
CA HIS A 149 -6.23 -3.99 1.21
C HIS A 149 -6.99 -4.99 2.08
N LEU A 150 -6.28 -5.88 2.80
CA LEU A 150 -6.96 -6.80 3.74
C LEU A 150 -7.50 -6.08 4.98
N ILE A 151 -6.95 -4.92 5.35
CA ILE A 151 -7.58 -4.03 6.35
C ILE A 151 -8.93 -3.54 5.81
N GLY A 152 -8.95 -2.99 4.59
CA GLY A 152 -10.18 -2.55 3.93
C GLY A 152 -11.21 -3.66 3.77
N TYR A 153 -10.77 -4.84 3.33
CA TYR A 153 -11.61 -6.03 3.21
C TYR A 153 -12.32 -6.39 4.52
N GLN A 154 -11.57 -6.46 5.63
CA GLN A 154 -12.14 -6.80 6.93
C GLN A 154 -13.05 -5.69 7.48
N LEU A 155 -12.70 -4.41 7.26
CA LEU A 155 -13.57 -3.28 7.61
C LEU A 155 -14.89 -3.31 6.84
N LYS A 156 -14.85 -3.55 5.53
CA LYS A 156 -16.04 -3.68 4.68
C LYS A 156 -16.94 -4.84 5.11
N LYS A 157 -16.35 -5.97 5.52
CA LYS A 157 -17.09 -7.11 6.08
C LYS A 157 -17.80 -6.77 7.41
N GLN A 158 -17.16 -5.99 8.28
CA GLN A 158 -17.74 -5.58 9.58
C GLN A 158 -18.71 -4.40 9.47
N LEU A 159 -18.55 -3.57 8.44
CA LEU A 159 -19.30 -2.35 8.17
C LEU A 159 -19.78 -2.35 6.71
N PRO A 160 -20.82 -3.13 6.35
CA PRO A 160 -21.22 -3.32 4.95
C PRO A 160 -21.64 -2.03 4.22
N HIS A 161 -22.14 -1.02 4.98
CA HIS A 161 -22.53 0.28 4.45
C HIS A 161 -21.33 1.16 4.05
N LEU A 162 -20.12 0.82 4.51
CA LEU A 162 -18.92 1.58 4.23
C LEU A 162 -18.56 1.50 2.75
N GLN A 163 -18.41 2.63 2.08
CA GLN A 163 -17.88 2.68 0.72
C GLN A 163 -16.36 2.43 0.75
N TRP A 164 -15.91 1.38 0.07
CA TRP A 164 -14.49 1.04 0.02
C TRP A 164 -13.92 1.18 -1.40
N ILE A 165 -12.89 2.01 -1.53
CA ILE A 165 -12.13 2.22 -2.77
C ILE A 165 -10.75 1.59 -2.58
N SER A 166 -10.37 0.64 -3.43
CA SER A 166 -9.05 0.03 -3.42
C SER A 166 -8.16 0.62 -4.53
N ASP A 167 -7.04 1.29 -4.15
CA ASP A 167 -6.07 1.88 -5.08
C ASP A 167 -4.87 0.95 -5.23
N PHE A 168 -4.79 0.30 -6.39
CA PHE A 168 -3.70 -0.58 -6.78
C PHE A 168 -2.69 0.21 -7.62
N ARG A 169 -1.62 0.69 -6.98
CA ARG A 169 -0.51 1.34 -7.71
C ARG A 169 0.29 0.34 -8.53
N ASP A 170 0.39 -0.89 -8.02
CA ASP A 170 0.98 -2.04 -8.70
C ASP A 170 0.00 -3.22 -8.69
N PRO A 171 0.04 -4.11 -9.71
CA PRO A 171 -0.75 -5.33 -9.69
C PRO A 171 -0.23 -6.27 -8.58
N TRP A 172 -1.09 -7.13 -8.07
CA TRP A 172 -0.74 -8.03 -6.96
C TRP A 172 -0.02 -9.29 -7.46
N THR A 173 -0.74 -10.19 -8.14
CA THR A 173 -0.17 -11.47 -8.58
C THR A 173 0.51 -11.40 -9.96
N THR A 174 0.23 -10.36 -10.74
CA THR A 174 0.83 -10.15 -12.07
C THR A 174 2.02 -9.18 -12.09
N ILE A 175 2.52 -8.78 -10.90
CA ILE A 175 3.71 -7.94 -10.80
C ILE A 175 4.97 -8.68 -11.28
N GLY A 176 5.88 -7.97 -11.95
CA GLY A 176 7.00 -8.57 -12.67
C GLY A 176 7.91 -9.49 -11.86
N TYR A 177 8.10 -9.22 -10.57
CA TYR A 177 8.93 -10.05 -9.68
C TYR A 177 8.17 -11.19 -8.98
N TYR A 178 6.88 -11.35 -9.22
CA TYR A 178 6.06 -12.36 -8.53
C TYR A 178 6.60 -13.78 -8.69
N LYS A 179 7.07 -14.13 -9.89
CA LYS A 179 7.67 -15.45 -10.17
C LYS A 179 8.95 -15.71 -9.38
N ASP A 180 9.68 -14.66 -9.02
CA ASP A 180 10.93 -14.77 -8.28
C ASP A 180 10.72 -15.08 -6.78
N LEU A 181 9.49 -14.95 -6.26
CA LEU A 181 9.12 -15.29 -4.89
C LEU A 181 9.15 -16.79 -4.59
N ARG A 182 9.21 -17.66 -5.62
CA ARG A 182 9.27 -19.11 -5.50
C ARG A 182 8.16 -19.70 -4.62
N LEU A 183 6.95 -19.28 -4.90
CA LEU A 183 5.78 -19.65 -4.12
C LEU A 183 5.49 -21.17 -4.27
N THR A 184 5.08 -21.79 -3.18
CA THR A 184 4.42 -23.11 -3.23
C THR A 184 3.05 -22.97 -3.88
N ARG A 185 2.49 -24.05 -4.40
CA ARG A 185 1.14 -24.07 -4.98
C ARG A 185 0.08 -23.52 -4.01
N TRP A 186 0.22 -23.83 -2.72
CA TRP A 186 -0.68 -23.34 -1.69
C TRP A 186 -0.55 -21.82 -1.50
N ALA A 187 0.68 -21.30 -1.39
CA ALA A 187 0.92 -19.87 -1.21
C ALA A 187 0.45 -19.07 -2.43
N ASP A 188 0.73 -19.57 -3.64
CA ASP A 188 0.27 -18.97 -4.89
C ASP A 188 -1.25 -18.93 -4.97
N ALA A 189 -1.93 -20.04 -4.73
CA ALA A 189 -3.39 -20.10 -4.68
C ALA A 189 -3.97 -19.13 -3.64
N ARG A 190 -3.29 -18.98 -2.49
CA ARG A 190 -3.72 -18.07 -1.43
C ARG A 190 -3.56 -16.59 -1.81
N GLN A 191 -2.50 -16.24 -2.55
CA GLN A 191 -2.31 -14.89 -3.10
C GLN A 191 -3.40 -14.54 -4.12
N HIS A 192 -3.66 -15.42 -5.08
CA HIS A 192 -4.72 -15.24 -6.08
C HIS A 192 -6.12 -15.17 -5.45
N TYR A 193 -6.38 -16.00 -4.43
CA TYR A 193 -7.61 -15.93 -3.68
C TYR A 193 -7.84 -14.56 -3.05
N TRP A 194 -6.83 -14.01 -2.34
CA TRP A 194 -6.96 -12.72 -1.70
C TRP A 194 -7.05 -11.57 -2.70
N GLU A 195 -6.30 -11.60 -3.79
CA GLU A 195 -6.44 -10.61 -4.86
C GLU A 195 -7.89 -10.57 -5.38
N LYS A 196 -8.45 -11.73 -5.71
CA LYS A 196 -9.83 -11.86 -6.21
C LYS A 196 -10.86 -11.37 -5.19
N GLU A 197 -10.75 -11.78 -3.92
CA GLU A 197 -11.65 -11.36 -2.84
C GLU A 197 -11.65 -9.84 -2.66
N VAL A 198 -10.47 -9.22 -2.66
CA VAL A 198 -10.32 -7.76 -2.56
C VAL A 198 -10.97 -7.07 -3.76
N LEU A 199 -10.69 -7.53 -4.97
CA LEU A 199 -11.26 -6.94 -6.19
C LEU A 199 -12.78 -7.05 -6.24
N GLN A 200 -13.35 -8.15 -5.77
CA GLN A 200 -14.80 -8.40 -5.80
C GLN A 200 -15.56 -7.66 -4.69
N LEU A 201 -14.95 -7.47 -3.51
CA LEU A 201 -15.62 -6.81 -2.39
C LEU A 201 -15.46 -5.29 -2.40
N SER A 202 -14.48 -4.75 -3.12
CA SER A 202 -14.33 -3.29 -3.30
C SER A 202 -15.53 -2.70 -4.05
N ASP A 203 -16.01 -1.54 -3.61
CA ASP A 203 -17.09 -0.82 -4.34
C ASP A 203 -16.54 -0.12 -5.60
N LYS A 204 -15.26 0.30 -5.56
CA LYS A 204 -14.53 0.87 -6.70
C LYS A 204 -13.06 0.49 -6.63
N ILE A 205 -12.43 0.36 -7.78
CA ILE A 205 -11.02 0.07 -7.91
C ILE A 205 -10.34 1.19 -8.69
N ILE A 206 -9.17 1.62 -8.20
CA ILE A 206 -8.28 2.53 -8.92
C ILE A 206 -7.03 1.75 -9.30
N THR A 207 -6.54 1.95 -10.52
CA THR A 207 -5.26 1.42 -10.99
C THR A 207 -4.43 2.52 -11.64
N THR A 208 -3.12 2.36 -11.69
CA THR A 208 -2.21 3.33 -12.33
C THR A 208 -1.97 3.04 -13.81
N SER A 209 -2.41 1.87 -14.33
CA SER A 209 -2.18 1.51 -15.72
C SER A 209 -3.38 0.82 -16.38
N PHE A 210 -3.53 1.05 -17.67
CA PHE A 210 -4.56 0.38 -18.49
C PHE A 210 -4.33 -1.14 -18.58
N LYS A 211 -3.06 -1.59 -18.51
CA LYS A 211 -2.75 -3.02 -18.49
C LYS A 211 -3.32 -3.67 -17.26
N THR A 212 -3.06 -3.12 -16.07
CA THR A 212 -3.59 -3.63 -14.79
C THR A 212 -5.12 -3.63 -14.79
N LYS A 213 -5.76 -2.56 -15.32
CA LYS A 213 -7.22 -2.52 -15.48
C LYS A 213 -7.71 -3.72 -16.29
N ARG A 214 -7.13 -4.00 -17.47
CA ARG A 214 -7.54 -5.13 -18.31
C ARG A 214 -7.34 -6.48 -17.65
N ASP A 215 -6.26 -6.64 -16.87
CA ASP A 215 -6.01 -7.89 -16.15
C ASP A 215 -7.03 -8.08 -15.02
N PHE A 216 -7.37 -7.04 -14.27
CA PHE A 216 -8.37 -7.09 -13.19
C PHE A 216 -9.80 -7.28 -13.70
N GLN A 217 -10.14 -6.74 -14.87
CA GLN A 217 -11.46 -6.95 -15.51
C GLN A 217 -11.77 -8.43 -15.80
N LYS A 218 -10.75 -9.29 -15.84
CA LYS A 218 -10.94 -10.76 -15.96
C LYS A 218 -11.33 -11.41 -14.63
N LEU A 219 -11.15 -10.72 -13.49
CA LEU A 219 -11.34 -11.25 -12.14
C LEU A 219 -12.56 -10.67 -11.44
N THR A 220 -13.05 -9.50 -11.86
CA THR A 220 -14.15 -8.80 -11.22
C THR A 220 -14.95 -7.93 -12.21
N ASN A 221 -16.24 -7.73 -11.88
CA ASN A 221 -17.11 -6.75 -12.52
C ASN A 221 -17.13 -5.40 -11.79
N THR A 222 -16.40 -5.25 -10.69
CA THR A 222 -16.30 -3.99 -9.95
C THR A 222 -15.79 -2.86 -10.87
N PRO A 223 -16.35 -1.65 -10.80
CA PRO A 223 -15.90 -0.52 -11.62
C PRO A 223 -14.43 -0.18 -11.39
N ILE A 224 -13.64 -0.14 -12.47
CA ILE A 224 -12.19 0.15 -12.43
C ILE A 224 -11.89 1.44 -13.16
N THR A 225 -11.31 2.41 -12.46
CA THR A 225 -10.84 3.68 -13.02
C THR A 225 -9.32 3.70 -13.09
N VAL A 226 -8.75 4.18 -14.20
CA VAL A 226 -7.30 4.40 -14.31
C VAL A 226 -7.00 5.84 -13.94
N ILE A 227 -6.19 6.01 -12.89
CA ILE A 227 -5.63 7.30 -12.49
C ILE A 227 -4.11 7.12 -12.43
N THR A 228 -3.39 7.57 -13.44
CA THR A 228 -1.94 7.46 -13.53
C THR A 228 -1.23 8.26 -12.44
N ASN A 229 0.04 7.96 -12.19
CA ASN A 229 0.86 8.85 -11.37
C ASN A 229 1.08 10.15 -12.14
N GLY A 230 0.92 11.28 -11.45
CA GLY A 230 1.28 12.59 -11.94
C GLY A 230 2.75 12.93 -11.66
N TYR A 231 3.18 14.06 -12.16
CA TYR A 231 4.43 14.72 -11.79
C TYR A 231 4.12 16.15 -11.29
N ASP A 232 5.01 16.67 -10.46
CA ASP A 232 4.86 18.03 -9.94
C ASP A 232 5.68 18.99 -10.79
N LEU A 233 5.03 19.99 -11.38
CA LEU A 233 5.70 21.00 -12.17
C LEU A 233 6.63 21.89 -11.31
N GLU A 234 6.31 22.09 -10.05
CA GLU A 234 7.10 22.90 -9.11
C GLU A 234 8.44 22.24 -8.76
N THR A 235 8.54 20.91 -8.83
CA THR A 235 9.77 20.15 -8.55
C THR A 235 10.64 19.89 -9.80
N THR A 236 10.16 20.25 -10.99
CA THR A 236 10.86 20.02 -12.25
C THR A 236 11.68 21.23 -12.76
N VAL A 237 11.94 22.22 -11.91
CA VAL A 237 12.91 23.27 -12.26
C VAL A 237 14.30 22.65 -12.24
N THR A 238 14.68 22.05 -13.34
CA THR A 238 16.07 21.72 -13.64
C THR A 238 16.84 23.05 -13.70
N PRO A 239 17.90 23.23 -12.91
CA PRO A 239 18.76 24.40 -13.14
C PRO A 239 19.26 24.37 -14.58
N PRO A 240 19.37 25.52 -15.25
CA PRO A 240 19.90 25.55 -16.61
C PRO A 240 21.28 24.90 -16.61
N LEU A 241 21.48 23.97 -17.54
CA LEU A 241 22.79 23.39 -17.81
C LEU A 241 23.74 24.56 -18.12
N SER A 242 24.66 24.83 -17.20
CA SER A 242 25.76 25.79 -17.39
C SER A 242 26.82 25.21 -18.30
#